data_5e67b2c59c3a744e6096d2eb5053b2e2
#
_entry.id   5e67b2c59c3a744e6096d2eb5053b2e2
#
_cell.length_a   1.000
_cell.length_b   1.000
_cell.length_c   1.000
_cell.angle_alpha   90.00
_cell.angle_beta   90.00
_cell.angle_gamma   90.00
#
_symmetry.space_group_name_H-M   'P 1'
#
loop_
_entity.id
_entity.type
_entity.pdbx_description
1 polymer ?
#
loop_
_entity_poly.entity_id
_entity_poly.type
_entity_poly.pdbx_seq_one_letter_code
_entity_poly.pdbx_strand_id
1 'polypeptide(L)'
;YVAGGSSPSTGFDCSGFTSYVYKHFGVSLSRSSKGQINDGVAVSKSNLQLGDIVVFNNSGNTAIGHVGIYIGGDNFIHAANPSQGVTITSLSSSYYGKRYVGARRVI
;
A
#
# COMPACT_ATOMS: atom_id res chain seq x y z
N TYR A 1 -5.58 0.90 12.34
CA TYR A 1 -4.18 0.48 12.18
C TYR A 1 -3.66 -0.18 13.44
N VAL A 2 -3.06 -1.36 13.30
CA VAL A 2 -2.38 -2.06 14.40
C VAL A 2 -1.06 -2.62 13.86
N ALA A 3 0.06 -2.25 14.45
CA ALA A 3 1.37 -2.75 14.05
C ALA A 3 1.39 -4.28 14.10
N GLY A 4 1.82 -4.93 13.02
CA GLY A 4 1.81 -6.38 12.88
C GLY A 4 0.43 -6.98 12.61
N GLY A 5 -0.64 -6.19 12.55
CA GLY A 5 -1.99 -6.66 12.31
C GLY A 5 -2.23 -7.06 10.87
N SER A 6 -3.05 -8.09 10.65
CA SER A 6 -3.34 -8.61 9.31
C SER A 6 -4.76 -9.16 9.16
N SER A 7 -5.67 -8.83 10.07
CA SER A 7 -7.07 -9.28 9.98
C SER A 7 -8.02 -8.23 10.55
N PRO A 8 -9.32 -8.26 10.15
CA PRO A 8 -10.31 -7.32 10.68
C PRO A 8 -10.49 -7.41 12.19
N SER A 9 -10.29 -8.60 12.77
CA SER A 9 -10.48 -8.80 14.21
C SER A 9 -9.34 -8.24 15.05
N THR A 10 -8.12 -8.21 14.51
CA THR A 10 -6.92 -7.71 15.21
C THR A 10 -6.49 -6.34 14.74
N GLY A 11 -7.04 -5.83 13.60
CA GLY A 11 -6.60 -4.63 12.92
C GLY A 11 -5.51 -4.91 11.89
N PHE A 12 -5.06 -3.88 11.22
CA PHE A 12 -4.10 -3.99 10.11
C PHE A 12 -2.92 -3.04 10.27
N ASP A 13 -1.72 -3.49 9.93
CA ASP A 13 -0.68 -2.57 9.46
C ASP A 13 -0.82 -2.40 7.94
N CYS A 14 0.03 -1.57 7.32
CA CYS A 14 -0.12 -1.24 5.89
C CYS A 14 0.01 -2.46 4.98
N SER A 15 1.02 -3.28 5.16
CA SER A 15 1.24 -4.49 4.36
C SER A 15 0.28 -5.62 4.74
N GLY A 16 -0.16 -5.66 5.99
CA GLY A 16 -1.20 -6.59 6.44
C GLY A 16 -2.53 -6.31 5.77
N PHE A 17 -2.88 -5.03 5.58
CA PHE A 17 -4.09 -4.64 4.88
C PHE A 17 -4.05 -5.08 3.41
N THR A 18 -2.98 -4.75 2.68
CA THR A 18 -2.86 -5.15 1.27
C THR A 18 -2.85 -6.67 1.12
N SER A 19 -2.13 -7.38 1.98
CA SER A 19 -2.07 -8.84 1.95
C SER A 19 -3.44 -9.46 2.19
N TYR A 20 -4.20 -8.94 3.15
CA TYR A 20 -5.55 -9.42 3.45
C TYR A 20 -6.50 -9.26 2.27
N VAL A 21 -6.50 -8.06 1.67
CA VAL A 21 -7.37 -7.77 0.51
C VAL A 21 -7.06 -8.72 -0.64
N TYR A 22 -5.80 -8.85 -1.01
CA TYR A 22 -5.44 -9.68 -2.17
C TYR A 22 -5.57 -11.17 -1.92
N LYS A 23 -5.46 -11.61 -0.68
CA LYS A 23 -5.73 -13.01 -0.32
C LYS A 23 -7.16 -13.43 -0.68
N HIS A 24 -8.11 -12.52 -0.59
CA HIS A 24 -9.49 -12.78 -1.01
C HIS A 24 -9.63 -13.00 -2.51
N PHE A 25 -8.66 -12.53 -3.30
CA PHE A 25 -8.63 -12.75 -4.75
C PHE A 25 -7.68 -13.87 -5.15
N GLY A 26 -7.21 -14.66 -4.18
CA GLY A 26 -6.32 -15.77 -4.45
C GLY A 26 -4.88 -15.36 -4.73
N VAL A 27 -4.49 -14.13 -4.37
CA VAL A 27 -3.13 -13.62 -4.58
C VAL A 27 -2.39 -13.58 -3.24
N SER A 28 -1.24 -14.25 -3.18
CA SER A 28 -0.37 -14.21 -2.01
C SER A 28 0.70 -13.15 -2.21
N LEU A 29 0.71 -12.15 -1.32
CA LEU A 29 1.72 -11.09 -1.32
C LEU A 29 2.78 -11.35 -0.26
N SER A 30 3.97 -10.75 -0.45
CA SER A 30 4.97 -10.68 0.61
C SER A 30 4.37 -10.00 1.83
N ARG A 31 4.75 -10.44 3.05
CA ARG A 31 4.14 -9.91 4.28
C ARG A 31 4.53 -8.46 4.57
N SER A 32 5.70 -8.03 4.15
CA SER A 32 6.23 -6.70 4.44
C SER A 32 6.04 -5.73 3.26
N SER A 33 5.95 -4.43 3.57
CA SER A 33 5.91 -3.39 2.53
C SER A 33 7.16 -3.43 1.65
N LYS A 34 8.32 -3.67 2.24
CA LYS A 34 9.58 -3.81 1.51
C LYS A 34 9.55 -4.99 0.55
N GLY A 35 8.95 -6.10 0.95
CA GLY A 35 8.81 -7.29 0.09
C GLY A 35 7.81 -7.07 -1.04
N GLN A 36 6.74 -6.34 -0.78
CA GLN A 36 5.68 -6.13 -1.77
C GLN A 36 6.13 -5.31 -2.98
N ILE A 37 7.18 -4.51 -2.87
CA ILE A 37 7.74 -3.80 -4.03
C ILE A 37 8.30 -4.79 -5.08
N ASN A 38 8.56 -6.02 -4.71
CA ASN A 38 9.07 -7.06 -5.60
C ASN A 38 7.97 -8.03 -6.06
N ASP A 39 6.73 -7.86 -5.60
CA ASP A 39 5.61 -8.70 -6.03
C ASP A 39 5.09 -8.19 -7.38
N GLY A 40 4.62 -9.12 -8.23
CA GLY A 40 3.99 -8.78 -9.49
C GLY A 40 4.92 -8.06 -10.48
N VAL A 41 4.32 -7.20 -11.30
CA VAL A 41 4.99 -6.49 -12.40
C VAL A 41 5.04 -5.01 -12.10
N ALA A 42 6.18 -4.37 -12.37
CA ALA A 42 6.35 -2.93 -12.19
C ALA A 42 5.40 -2.14 -13.10
N VAL A 43 4.79 -1.09 -12.55
CA VAL A 43 3.87 -0.20 -13.27
C VAL A 43 4.34 1.23 -13.08
N SER A 44 4.42 1.99 -14.18
CA SER A 44 4.74 3.41 -14.08
C SER A 44 3.56 4.19 -13.47
N LYS A 45 3.86 5.31 -12.81
CA LYS A 45 2.82 6.14 -12.17
C LYS A 45 1.75 6.59 -13.16
N SER A 46 2.13 6.88 -14.40
CA SER A 46 1.20 7.30 -15.45
C SER A 46 0.28 6.18 -15.94
N ASN A 47 0.61 4.92 -15.65
CA ASN A 47 -0.17 3.76 -16.07
C ASN A 47 -0.91 3.08 -14.91
N LEU A 48 -1.04 3.73 -13.78
CA LEU A 48 -1.76 3.16 -12.64
C LEU A 48 -3.20 2.80 -12.97
N GLN A 49 -3.62 1.61 -12.51
CA GLN A 49 -4.99 1.13 -12.66
C GLN A 49 -5.51 0.68 -11.30
N LEU A 50 -6.84 0.64 -11.18
CA LEU A 50 -7.49 0.15 -9.97
C LEU A 50 -6.92 -1.20 -9.56
N GLY A 51 -6.50 -1.31 -8.30
CA GLY A 51 -5.94 -2.54 -7.75
C GLY A 51 -4.43 -2.61 -7.75
N ASP A 52 -3.72 -1.67 -8.39
CA ASP A 52 -2.26 -1.65 -8.32
C ASP A 52 -1.80 -1.30 -6.91
N ILE A 53 -0.75 -1.98 -6.44
CA ILE A 53 -0.13 -1.68 -5.16
C ILE A 53 0.80 -0.49 -5.34
N VAL A 54 0.64 0.53 -4.49
CA VAL A 54 1.52 1.71 -4.48
C VAL A 54 2.40 1.66 -3.25
N VAL A 55 3.68 2.00 -3.41
CA VAL A 55 4.72 1.81 -2.40
C VAL A 55 5.40 3.14 -2.09
N PHE A 56 5.65 3.38 -0.82
CA PHE A 56 6.18 4.64 -0.31
C PHE A 56 7.36 4.41 0.62
N ASN A 57 8.24 5.41 0.70
CA ASN A 57 9.30 5.45 1.70
C ASN A 57 8.76 5.79 3.08
N ASN A 58 9.52 5.44 4.10
CA ASN A 58 9.28 5.93 5.46
C ASN A 58 9.48 7.45 5.54
N SER A 59 8.84 8.04 6.53
CA SER A 59 9.08 9.45 6.86
C SER A 59 10.53 9.67 7.25
N GLY A 60 11.18 10.63 6.60
CA GLY A 60 12.53 11.05 6.96
C GLY A 60 13.69 10.21 6.41
N ASN A 61 13.40 9.17 5.59
CA ASN A 61 14.46 8.37 4.97
C ASN A 61 13.99 7.78 3.63
N THR A 62 14.87 7.01 2.97
CA THR A 62 14.60 6.40 1.67
C THR A 62 14.26 4.91 1.75
N ALA A 63 14.13 4.36 2.96
CA ALA A 63 13.73 2.96 3.14
C ALA A 63 12.23 2.80 2.92
N ILE A 64 11.81 1.75 2.22
CA ILE A 64 10.40 1.45 1.99
C ILE A 64 9.74 1.10 3.33
N GLY A 65 8.62 1.75 3.63
CA GLY A 65 7.91 1.52 4.88
C GLY A 65 6.40 1.61 4.81
N HIS A 66 5.83 1.82 3.61
CA HIS A 66 4.38 1.94 3.49
C HIS A 66 3.88 1.45 2.14
N VAL A 67 2.68 0.87 2.13
CA VAL A 67 1.99 0.43 0.91
C VAL A 67 0.50 0.73 1.01
N GLY A 68 -0.13 0.84 -0.15
CA GLY A 68 -1.57 0.98 -0.28
C GLY A 68 -2.05 0.39 -1.59
N ILE A 69 -3.34 0.54 -1.87
CA ILE A 69 -3.97 0.03 -3.08
C ILE A 69 -4.57 1.20 -3.85
N TYR A 70 -4.17 1.36 -5.12
CA TYR A 70 -4.71 2.41 -5.98
C TYR A 70 -6.17 2.14 -6.30
N ILE A 71 -7.02 3.15 -6.13
CA ILE A 71 -8.46 3.02 -6.37
C ILE A 71 -8.97 3.93 -7.49
N GLY A 72 -8.07 4.53 -8.25
CA GLY A 72 -8.42 5.46 -9.33
C GLY A 72 -8.49 6.91 -8.85
N GLY A 73 -8.57 7.85 -9.78
CA GLY A 73 -8.73 9.27 -9.47
C GLY A 73 -7.59 9.87 -8.65
N ASP A 74 -6.37 9.37 -8.79
CA ASP A 74 -5.20 9.80 -8.03
C ASP A 74 -5.30 9.47 -6.53
N ASN A 75 -6.16 8.53 -6.15
CA ASN A 75 -6.38 8.14 -4.75
C ASN A 75 -5.93 6.70 -4.48
N PHE A 76 -5.57 6.44 -3.24
CA PHE A 76 -5.27 5.09 -2.78
C PHE A 76 -5.89 4.83 -1.40
N ILE A 77 -6.24 3.57 -1.14
CA ILE A 77 -6.75 3.13 0.16
C ILE A 77 -5.64 2.39 0.91
N HIS A 78 -5.49 2.67 2.20
CA HIS A 78 -4.39 2.10 2.98
C HIS A 78 -4.70 2.12 4.49
N ALA A 79 -4.03 1.26 5.23
CA ALA A 79 -3.98 1.34 6.69
C ALA A 79 -2.88 2.36 7.03
N ALA A 80 -3.28 3.59 7.34
CA ALA A 80 -2.37 4.73 7.38
C ALA A 80 -1.53 4.78 8.65
N ASN A 81 -2.17 4.86 9.80
CA ASN A 81 -1.54 4.97 11.12
C ASN A 81 -2.61 4.74 12.20
N PRO A 82 -2.22 4.63 13.50
CA PRO A 82 -3.19 4.37 14.56
C PRO A 82 -4.30 5.40 14.72
N SER A 83 -4.04 6.66 14.37
CA SER A 83 -5.07 7.71 14.53
C SER A 83 -6.06 7.75 13.37
N GLN A 84 -5.66 7.36 12.16
CA GLN A 84 -6.51 7.39 10.97
C GLN A 84 -7.11 6.03 10.60
N GLY A 85 -6.43 4.94 10.94
CA GLY A 85 -6.85 3.60 10.53
C GLY A 85 -6.78 3.41 9.02
N VAL A 86 -7.73 2.65 8.47
CA VAL A 86 -7.87 2.47 7.03
C VAL A 86 -8.58 3.68 6.45
N THR A 87 -7.97 4.34 5.47
CA THR A 87 -8.47 5.59 4.90
C THR A 87 -8.06 5.73 3.44
N ILE A 88 -8.65 6.71 2.76
CA ILE A 88 -8.34 7.07 1.38
C ILE A 88 -7.57 8.38 1.37
N THR A 89 -6.46 8.41 0.61
CA THR A 89 -5.59 9.58 0.52
C THR A 89 -5.18 9.81 -0.94
N SER A 90 -4.93 11.07 -1.31
CA SER A 90 -4.43 11.40 -2.65
C SER A 90 -2.94 11.07 -2.77
N LEU A 91 -2.54 10.51 -3.92
CA LEU A 91 -1.12 10.33 -4.27
C LEU A 91 -0.38 11.67 -4.39
N SER A 92 -1.11 12.76 -4.63
CA SER A 92 -0.55 14.11 -4.76
C SER A 92 -0.48 14.85 -3.42
N SER A 93 -0.86 14.21 -2.31
CA SER A 93 -0.75 14.84 -1.00
C SER A 93 0.71 15.16 -0.68
N SER A 94 0.93 16.20 0.14
CA SER A 94 2.29 16.66 0.47
C SER A 94 3.11 15.59 1.17
N TYR A 95 2.46 14.76 1.99
CA TYR A 95 3.15 13.68 2.71
C TYR A 95 3.53 12.53 1.78
N TYR A 96 2.57 11.97 1.05
CA TYR A 96 2.78 10.75 0.25
C TYR A 96 3.38 11.05 -1.12
N GLY A 97 3.11 12.20 -1.70
CA GLY A 97 3.67 12.58 -2.99
C GLY A 97 5.20 12.60 -2.99
N LYS A 98 5.81 13.03 -1.90
CA LYS A 98 7.27 13.05 -1.74
C LYS A 98 7.86 11.66 -1.51
N ARG A 99 7.06 10.71 -1.05
CA ARG A 99 7.53 9.39 -0.60
C ARG A 99 7.23 8.29 -1.59
N TYR A 100 6.53 8.58 -2.66
CA TYR A 100 6.18 7.61 -3.68
C TYR A 100 7.43 6.97 -4.28
N VAL A 101 7.49 5.65 -4.27
CA VAL A 101 8.61 4.87 -4.81
C VAL A 101 8.24 4.21 -6.13
N GLY A 102 7.11 3.56 -6.19
CA GLY A 102 6.69 2.82 -7.37
C GLY A 102 5.39 2.07 -7.14
N ALA A 103 5.02 1.28 -8.13
CA ALA A 103 3.80 0.49 -8.07
C ALA A 103 4.00 -0.88 -8.69
N ARG A 104 3.15 -1.83 -8.28
CA ARG A 104 3.19 -3.22 -8.76
C ARG A 104 1.78 -3.69 -9.12
N ARG A 105 1.67 -4.40 -10.23
CA ARG A 105 0.43 -5.04 -10.63
C ARG A 105 0.54 -6.52 -10.36
N VAL A 106 -0.35 -7.02 -9.49
CA VAL A 106 -0.31 -8.41 -9.03
C VAL A 106 -1.51 -9.23 -9.53
N ILE A 107 -2.44 -8.56 -10.19
CA ILE A 107 -3.59 -9.22 -10.84
C ILE A 107 -3.58 -8.94 -12.32
#